data_377686c5fd083ba59e018b99b3b41077
#
_entry.id   377686c5fd083ba59e018b99b3b41077
#
_cell.length_a   1.000
_cell.length_b   1.000
_cell.length_c   1.000
_cell.angle_alpha   90.00
_cell.angle_beta   90.00
_cell.angle_gamma   90.00
#
_symmetry.space_group_name_H-M   'P 1'
#
loop_
_entity.id
_entity.type
_entity.pdbx_description
1 polymer ?
#
loop_
_entity_poly.entity_id
_entity_poly.type
_entity_poly.pdbx_seq_one_letter_code
_entity_poly.pdbx_strand_id
1 'polypeptide(L)'
;MEPCRGSDSGSNPDSGAPFLLSFDQRGFSAQEKKCKLECKLESRHTRMSDLELLFTHEDLNGYLNLRASGLTPKSVTWLKKSAELLWKATGGIVSMITVRHLRDHVLKKYQDTDAQRKVLQFARAFLRYLSKISFDQRYAAFDLFLELPRAVKQRKHVTSRIVTQDDIENVLLMLEKSYASGRLDESHYLNCKALTLFGAFTGQRPLATIARLTIGQFREAVNQEKPFLNVLPEQDKIRMQHYCPLHPQVVEAILPLLENPRDSERVFEQLSFQEWLKRTDISLVHGGARIVNGDLRKFCEQQADIIQWDQSNKNYKLTHGVSGVDWRFYKHPLPEHVYDIYMKYWGAITLKS
;
A
#
# COMPACT_ATOMS: atom_id res chain seq x y z
N MET A 1 17.48 17.02 50.57
CA MET A 1 16.63 18.21 50.53
C MET A 1 15.30 17.80 49.91
N GLU A 2 14.30 17.78 50.74
CA GLU A 2 12.96 17.28 50.50
C GLU A 2 12.04 18.28 49.77
N PRO A 3 10.80 17.93 49.48
CA PRO A 3 10.00 18.37 48.34
C PRO A 3 8.98 19.46 48.71
N CYS A 4 8.38 20.11 47.74
CA CYS A 4 7.19 20.98 47.95
C CYS A 4 5.96 20.34 47.29
N ARG A 5 5.01 19.98 48.15
CA ARG A 5 3.58 19.80 47.91
C ARG A 5 2.89 21.15 47.70
N GLY A 6 1.91 21.21 46.84
CA GLY A 6 0.94 22.30 46.74
C GLY A 6 -0.40 21.75 46.26
N SER A 7 -1.30 21.53 47.20
CA SER A 7 -2.74 21.32 47.04
C SER A 7 -3.44 22.67 46.96
N ASP A 8 -4.53 22.75 46.17
CA ASP A 8 -5.76 23.58 46.42
C ASP A 8 -6.79 23.20 45.34
N SER A 9 -7.85 22.61 45.63
CA SER A 9 -9.19 22.84 46.19
C SER A 9 -9.84 24.19 45.82
N GLY A 10 -11.01 24.11 45.18
CA GLY A 10 -11.92 25.26 44.97
C GLY A 10 -12.98 24.88 43.94
N SER A 11 -14.04 24.32 44.35
CA SER A 11 -15.40 24.83 44.79
C SER A 11 -16.31 25.20 43.62
N ASN A 12 -17.36 24.42 43.55
CA ASN A 12 -18.63 24.66 42.83
C ASN A 12 -19.41 25.83 43.49
N PRO A 13 -20.27 26.54 42.80
CA PRO A 13 -21.59 26.71 43.34
C PRO A 13 -22.76 26.45 42.38
N ASP A 14 -23.77 25.88 43.01
CA ASP A 14 -25.18 25.75 42.65
C ASP A 14 -25.85 27.02 42.10
N SER A 15 -26.86 26.78 41.29
CA SER A 15 -28.26 27.18 41.52
C SER A 15 -29.03 27.46 40.23
N GLY A 16 -30.23 26.95 40.15
CA GLY A 16 -31.18 27.47 39.18
C GLY A 16 -32.34 26.54 38.84
N ALA A 17 -33.27 26.40 39.73
CA ALA A 17 -34.73 26.26 39.64
C ALA A 17 -35.42 25.51 38.47
N PRO A 18 -36.53 24.83 38.74
CA PRO A 18 -37.24 23.96 37.82
C PRO A 18 -38.36 24.66 37.05
N PHE A 19 -38.45 24.38 35.76
CA PHE A 19 -39.63 24.71 34.96
C PHE A 19 -40.64 23.58 35.08
N LEU A 20 -41.77 23.88 35.77
CA LEU A 20 -42.98 23.06 35.79
C LEU A 20 -43.78 23.29 34.50
N LEU A 21 -43.91 22.27 33.68
CA LEU A 21 -44.94 22.18 32.66
C LEU A 21 -45.98 21.16 33.12
N SER A 22 -47.18 21.68 33.34
CA SER A 22 -48.38 20.94 33.66
C SER A 22 -48.81 20.03 32.54
N PHE A 23 -48.87 18.73 32.77
CA PHE A 23 -49.47 17.76 31.86
C PHE A 23 -50.90 17.46 32.30
N ASP A 24 -51.84 17.74 31.40
CA ASP A 24 -53.25 17.39 31.47
C ASP A 24 -53.43 15.86 31.45
N GLN A 25 -53.94 15.34 32.56
CA GLN A 25 -54.26 13.91 32.74
C GLN A 25 -55.65 13.61 32.17
N ARG A 26 -55.75 13.09 30.93
CA ARG A 26 -56.93 12.35 30.53
C ARG A 26 -56.54 10.86 30.41
N GLY A 27 -57.20 10.09 31.31
CA GLY A 27 -56.90 8.69 31.54
C GLY A 27 -57.16 7.76 30.39
N PHE A 28 -56.10 7.02 30.00
CA PHE A 28 -56.22 5.71 29.38
C PHE A 28 -55.56 4.69 30.28
N SER A 29 -56.21 3.52 30.47
CA SER A 29 -55.67 2.49 31.36
C SER A 29 -54.32 1.99 30.80
N ALA A 30 -53.41 1.66 31.70
CA ALA A 30 -52.05 1.16 31.35
C ALA A 30 -52.09 -0.10 30.44
N GLN A 31 -53.17 -0.82 30.49
CA GLN A 31 -53.38 -2.07 29.73
C GLN A 31 -53.71 -1.81 28.28
N GLU A 32 -54.52 -0.79 27.96
CA GLU A 32 -54.80 -0.39 26.56
C GLU A 32 -53.62 0.25 25.85
N LYS A 33 -52.77 0.96 26.59
CA LYS A 33 -51.51 1.52 26.03
C LYS A 33 -50.49 0.43 25.69
N LYS A 34 -50.40 -0.62 26.49
CA LYS A 34 -49.52 -1.75 26.28
C LYS A 34 -49.94 -2.55 25.05
N CYS A 35 -51.23 -2.87 24.92
CA CYS A 35 -51.76 -3.62 23.78
C CYS A 35 -51.64 -2.86 22.45
N LYS A 36 -51.86 -1.53 22.43
CA LYS A 36 -51.63 -0.71 21.24
C LYS A 36 -50.16 -0.54 20.85
N LEU A 37 -49.25 -0.59 21.83
CA LEU A 37 -47.80 -0.52 21.58
C LEU A 37 -47.30 -1.86 21.03
N GLU A 38 -47.78 -2.99 21.59
CA GLU A 38 -47.42 -4.32 21.12
C GLU A 38 -47.96 -4.59 19.71
N CYS A 39 -49.24 -4.28 19.41
CA CYS A 39 -49.77 -4.34 18.05
C CYS A 39 -49.09 -3.43 17.04
N LYS A 40 -48.62 -2.24 17.45
CA LYS A 40 -47.82 -1.37 16.57
C LYS A 40 -46.39 -1.86 16.37
N LEU A 41 -45.78 -2.50 17.37
CA LEU A 41 -44.47 -3.12 17.26
C LEU A 41 -44.52 -4.38 16.39
N GLU A 42 -45.52 -5.25 16.58
CA GLU A 42 -45.72 -6.46 15.74
C GLU A 42 -46.04 -6.07 14.29
N SER A 43 -46.91 -5.09 14.04
CA SER A 43 -47.20 -4.64 12.67
C SER A 43 -46.01 -3.91 12.00
N ARG A 44 -45.11 -3.30 12.78
CA ARG A 44 -43.86 -2.75 12.24
C ARG A 44 -42.80 -3.83 12.01
N HIS A 45 -42.74 -4.89 12.84
CA HIS A 45 -41.82 -6.00 12.64
C HIS A 45 -42.18 -6.83 11.40
N THR A 46 -43.48 -7.14 11.19
CA THR A 46 -43.94 -7.90 10.02
C THR A 46 -43.79 -7.13 8.70
N ARG A 47 -43.86 -5.79 8.70
CA ARG A 47 -43.67 -4.99 7.49
C ARG A 47 -42.20 -4.65 7.17
N MET A 48 -41.30 -4.79 8.13
CA MET A 48 -39.86 -4.50 7.90
C MET A 48 -39.05 -5.70 7.44
N SER A 49 -39.57 -6.94 7.58
CA SER A 49 -38.86 -8.18 7.18
C SER A 49 -38.94 -8.47 5.68
N ASP A 50 -39.92 -7.91 4.94
CA ASP A 50 -40.20 -8.28 3.55
C ASP A 50 -39.68 -7.29 2.49
N LEU A 51 -39.10 -6.17 2.90
CA LEU A 51 -38.47 -5.25 1.94
C LEU A 51 -37.07 -5.79 1.57
N GLU A 52 -36.96 -6.25 0.35
CA GLU A 52 -35.68 -6.66 -0.25
C GLU A 52 -34.68 -5.49 -0.17
N LEU A 53 -33.50 -5.73 0.42
CA LEU A 53 -32.45 -4.71 0.49
C LEU A 53 -31.78 -4.59 -0.87
N LEU A 54 -31.77 -3.39 -1.39
CA LEU A 54 -31.22 -3.06 -2.69
C LEU A 54 -30.04 -2.08 -2.55
N PHE A 55 -29.16 -2.06 -3.52
CA PHE A 55 -28.18 -1.02 -3.72
C PHE A 55 -28.10 -0.60 -5.19
N THR A 56 -27.61 0.58 -5.45
CA THR A 56 -27.59 1.19 -6.79
C THR A 56 -26.17 1.34 -7.32
N HIS A 57 -26.03 1.69 -8.58
CA HIS A 57 -24.74 2.12 -9.14
C HIS A 57 -24.21 3.39 -8.47
N GLU A 58 -25.10 4.27 -8.03
CA GLU A 58 -24.74 5.50 -7.33
C GLU A 58 -24.09 5.18 -5.96
N ASP A 59 -24.64 4.22 -5.22
CA ASP A 59 -24.06 3.73 -3.97
C ASP A 59 -22.66 3.14 -4.18
N LEU A 60 -22.47 2.35 -5.24
CA LEU A 60 -21.15 1.82 -5.60
C LEU A 60 -20.17 2.93 -5.95
N ASN A 61 -20.59 3.92 -6.73
CA ASN A 61 -19.75 5.05 -7.11
C ASN A 61 -19.40 5.91 -5.89
N GLY A 62 -20.35 6.17 -5.00
CA GLY A 62 -20.13 6.88 -3.74
C GLY A 62 -19.07 6.17 -2.88
N TYR A 63 -19.19 4.86 -2.74
CA TYR A 63 -18.20 4.06 -2.05
C TYR A 63 -16.82 4.07 -2.73
N LEU A 64 -16.77 3.93 -4.05
CA LEU A 64 -15.52 3.98 -4.81
C LEU A 64 -14.81 5.32 -4.64
N ASN A 65 -15.53 6.43 -4.73
CA ASN A 65 -14.98 7.78 -4.56
C ASN A 65 -14.41 7.97 -3.16
N LEU A 66 -15.15 7.53 -2.12
CA LEU A 66 -14.70 7.58 -0.74
C LEU A 66 -13.39 6.76 -0.54
N ARG A 67 -13.32 5.56 -1.13
CA ARG A 67 -12.20 4.64 -0.93
C ARG A 67 -11.00 4.91 -1.85
N ALA A 68 -11.22 5.52 -3.00
CA ALA A 68 -10.15 5.83 -3.96
C ALA A 68 -9.18 6.90 -3.44
N SER A 69 -9.66 7.78 -2.57
CA SER A 69 -8.82 8.81 -1.95
C SER A 69 -7.61 8.18 -1.27
N GLY A 70 -6.43 8.56 -1.75
CA GLY A 70 -5.16 8.10 -1.19
C GLY A 70 -4.71 6.69 -1.56
N LEU A 71 -5.38 6.02 -2.49
CA LEU A 71 -4.95 4.72 -3.01
C LEU A 71 -4.09 4.86 -4.27
N THR A 72 -3.26 3.84 -4.51
CA THR A 72 -2.50 3.75 -5.77
C THR A 72 -3.42 3.48 -6.96
N PRO A 73 -3.09 3.91 -8.20
CA PRO A 73 -3.88 3.64 -9.40
C PRO A 73 -4.24 2.16 -9.57
N LYS A 74 -3.30 1.26 -9.29
CA LYS A 74 -3.52 -0.20 -9.33
C LYS A 74 -4.58 -0.65 -8.32
N SER A 75 -4.57 -0.09 -7.11
CA SER A 75 -5.59 -0.40 -6.09
C SER A 75 -6.96 0.12 -6.48
N VAL A 76 -7.03 1.31 -7.06
CA VAL A 76 -8.29 1.90 -7.60
C VAL A 76 -8.85 1.02 -8.73
N THR A 77 -8.01 0.55 -9.65
CA THR A 77 -8.43 -0.38 -10.72
C THR A 77 -9.04 -1.66 -10.14
N TRP A 78 -8.43 -2.22 -9.08
CA TRP A 78 -8.98 -3.40 -8.41
C TRP A 78 -10.30 -3.13 -7.69
N LEU A 79 -10.47 -1.96 -7.08
CA LEU A 79 -11.75 -1.56 -6.47
C LEU A 79 -12.86 -1.46 -7.53
N LYS A 80 -12.60 -0.77 -8.63
CA LYS A 80 -13.55 -0.63 -9.75
C LYS A 80 -13.95 -2.00 -10.30
N LYS A 81 -12.97 -2.87 -10.57
CA LYS A 81 -13.22 -4.23 -11.04
C LYS A 81 -14.03 -5.05 -10.05
N SER A 82 -13.78 -4.92 -8.74
CA SER A 82 -14.55 -5.61 -7.71
C SER A 82 -16.00 -5.10 -7.64
N ALA A 83 -16.23 -3.81 -7.81
CA ALA A 83 -17.57 -3.22 -7.89
C ALA A 83 -18.36 -3.73 -9.10
N GLU A 84 -17.74 -3.74 -10.28
CA GLU A 84 -18.34 -4.27 -11.51
C GLU A 84 -18.72 -5.75 -11.38
N LEU A 85 -17.83 -6.54 -10.77
CA LEU A 85 -18.10 -7.98 -10.53
C LEU A 85 -19.23 -8.19 -9.54
N LEU A 86 -19.27 -7.40 -8.47
CA LEU A 86 -20.36 -7.47 -7.49
C LEU A 86 -21.69 -7.10 -8.15
N TRP A 87 -21.74 -6.03 -8.92
CA TRP A 87 -22.94 -5.61 -9.64
C TRP A 87 -23.42 -6.68 -10.62
N LYS A 88 -22.53 -7.19 -11.47
CA LYS A 88 -22.85 -8.25 -12.44
C LYS A 88 -23.37 -9.53 -11.77
N ALA A 89 -22.88 -9.85 -10.59
CA ALA A 89 -23.28 -11.03 -9.86
C ALA A 89 -24.64 -10.89 -9.17
N THR A 90 -25.01 -9.67 -8.74
CA THR A 90 -26.14 -9.46 -7.82
C THR A 90 -27.28 -8.62 -8.41
N GLY A 91 -27.03 -7.88 -9.48
CA GLY A 91 -28.02 -6.96 -10.04
C GLY A 91 -28.50 -5.87 -9.08
N GLY A 92 -27.73 -5.58 -8.02
CA GLY A 92 -28.13 -4.62 -6.98
C GLY A 92 -28.90 -5.23 -5.81
N ILE A 93 -29.08 -6.55 -5.76
CA ILE A 93 -29.83 -7.25 -4.71
C ILE A 93 -28.89 -7.70 -3.60
N VAL A 94 -29.08 -7.21 -2.37
CA VAL A 94 -28.21 -7.51 -1.24
C VAL A 94 -28.28 -8.98 -0.80
N SER A 95 -29.44 -9.59 -0.85
CA SER A 95 -29.63 -11.02 -0.49
C SER A 95 -28.83 -11.97 -1.40
N MET A 96 -28.47 -11.49 -2.60
CA MET A 96 -27.58 -12.21 -3.53
C MET A 96 -26.10 -12.12 -3.14
N ILE A 97 -25.71 -11.22 -2.22
CA ILE A 97 -24.33 -11.11 -1.74
C ILE A 97 -24.02 -12.24 -0.76
N THR A 98 -23.99 -13.47 -1.25
CA THR A 98 -23.64 -14.66 -0.47
C THR A 98 -22.38 -15.31 -1.04
N VAL A 99 -21.64 -16.04 -0.18
CA VAL A 99 -20.46 -16.80 -0.62
C VAL A 99 -20.81 -17.76 -1.74
N ARG A 100 -21.97 -18.43 -1.65
CA ARG A 100 -22.42 -19.40 -2.68
C ARG A 100 -22.66 -18.71 -4.01
N HIS A 101 -23.42 -17.62 -4.02
CA HIS A 101 -23.75 -16.89 -5.25
C HIS A 101 -22.50 -16.21 -5.86
N LEU A 102 -21.70 -15.55 -5.03
CA LEU A 102 -20.44 -14.95 -5.49
C LEU A 102 -19.43 -15.99 -5.97
N ARG A 103 -19.42 -17.21 -5.36
CA ARG A 103 -18.58 -18.30 -5.84
C ARG A 103 -18.92 -18.67 -7.27
N ASP A 104 -20.16 -18.81 -7.60
CA ASP A 104 -20.59 -19.27 -8.93
C ASP A 104 -20.32 -18.22 -10.02
N HIS A 105 -20.41 -16.93 -9.71
CA HIS A 105 -20.24 -15.84 -10.68
C HIS A 105 -18.81 -15.25 -10.71
N VAL A 106 -18.14 -15.19 -9.57
CA VAL A 106 -16.85 -14.52 -9.44
C VAL A 106 -15.71 -15.52 -9.24
N LEU A 107 -15.93 -16.53 -8.37
CA LEU A 107 -14.83 -17.35 -7.92
C LEU A 107 -14.43 -18.41 -8.95
N LYS A 108 -15.38 -18.89 -9.78
CA LYS A 108 -15.06 -19.77 -10.92
C LYS A 108 -14.14 -19.12 -11.94
N LYS A 109 -14.20 -17.79 -12.06
CA LYS A 109 -13.38 -17.02 -12.99
C LYS A 109 -11.95 -16.77 -12.47
N TYR A 110 -11.76 -16.80 -11.16
CA TYR A 110 -10.47 -16.58 -10.53
C TYR A 110 -10.02 -17.83 -9.80
N GLN A 111 -9.03 -18.54 -10.37
CA GLN A 111 -8.36 -19.65 -9.68
C GLN A 111 -7.49 -19.16 -8.51
N ASP A 112 -7.12 -17.87 -8.53
CA ASP A 112 -6.31 -17.25 -7.50
C ASP A 112 -7.16 -16.87 -6.27
N THR A 113 -6.88 -17.52 -5.15
CA THR A 113 -7.51 -17.26 -3.85
C THR A 113 -7.34 -15.82 -3.37
N ASP A 114 -6.26 -15.14 -3.73
CA ASP A 114 -6.03 -13.73 -3.37
C ASP A 114 -6.99 -12.80 -4.13
N ALA A 115 -7.25 -13.07 -5.40
CA ALA A 115 -8.23 -12.31 -6.18
C ALA A 115 -9.65 -12.50 -5.65
N GLN A 116 -10.02 -13.75 -5.33
CA GLN A 116 -11.30 -14.09 -4.71
C GLN A 116 -11.47 -13.36 -3.38
N ARG A 117 -10.45 -13.42 -2.53
CA ARG A 117 -10.46 -12.75 -1.22
C ARG A 117 -10.65 -11.23 -1.35
N LYS A 118 -10.02 -10.58 -2.34
CA LYS A 118 -10.17 -9.14 -2.57
C LYS A 118 -11.61 -8.74 -2.92
N VAL A 119 -12.28 -9.53 -3.77
CA VAL A 119 -13.68 -9.27 -4.12
C VAL A 119 -14.60 -9.44 -2.91
N LEU A 120 -14.39 -10.49 -2.12
CA LEU A 120 -15.17 -10.70 -0.89
C LEU A 120 -14.90 -9.63 0.17
N GLN A 121 -13.65 -9.17 0.33
CA GLN A 121 -13.32 -8.05 1.20
C GLN A 121 -13.97 -6.75 0.74
N PHE A 122 -14.05 -6.52 -0.57
CA PHE A 122 -14.76 -5.39 -1.14
C PHE A 122 -16.26 -5.47 -0.77
N ALA A 123 -16.91 -6.61 -1.02
CA ALA A 123 -18.33 -6.81 -0.72
C ALA A 123 -18.64 -6.56 0.77
N ARG A 124 -17.82 -7.10 1.68
CA ARG A 124 -17.96 -6.88 3.13
C ARG A 124 -17.84 -5.40 3.50
N ALA A 125 -16.83 -4.72 2.97
CA ALA A 125 -16.61 -3.31 3.27
C ALA A 125 -17.70 -2.41 2.66
N PHE A 126 -18.24 -2.79 1.51
CA PHE A 126 -19.36 -2.10 0.86
C PHE A 126 -20.66 -2.26 1.65
N LEU A 127 -20.99 -3.46 2.14
CA LEU A 127 -22.15 -3.67 3.00
C LEU A 127 -22.11 -2.82 4.28
N ARG A 128 -20.94 -2.69 4.89
CA ARG A 128 -20.74 -1.81 6.05
C ARG A 128 -20.89 -0.34 5.68
N TYR A 129 -20.50 0.06 4.49
CA TYR A 129 -20.73 1.40 3.98
C TYR A 129 -22.22 1.66 3.78
N LEU A 130 -22.94 0.75 3.11
CA LEU A 130 -24.39 0.86 2.93
C LEU A 130 -25.13 0.99 4.26
N SER A 131 -24.77 0.17 5.25
CA SER A 131 -25.35 0.27 6.59
C SER A 131 -25.19 1.64 7.23
N LYS A 132 -24.08 2.32 6.96
CA LYS A 132 -23.81 3.67 7.50
C LYS A 132 -24.59 4.76 6.78
N ILE A 133 -24.64 4.72 5.45
CA ILE A 133 -25.32 5.77 4.68
C ILE A 133 -26.84 5.67 4.72
N SER A 134 -27.38 4.44 4.84
CA SER A 134 -28.83 4.20 4.93
C SER A 134 -29.34 4.18 6.38
N PHE A 135 -28.43 4.22 7.38
CA PHE A 135 -28.76 4.02 8.81
C PHE A 135 -29.48 2.70 9.08
N ASP A 136 -29.29 1.68 8.24
CA ASP A 136 -29.95 0.38 8.33
C ASP A 136 -28.93 -0.74 8.62
N GLN A 137 -28.97 -1.27 9.84
CA GLN A 137 -28.09 -2.32 10.32
C GLN A 137 -28.25 -3.66 9.57
N ARG A 138 -29.37 -3.88 8.87
CA ARG A 138 -29.59 -5.10 8.09
C ARG A 138 -28.52 -5.30 7.01
N TYR A 139 -28.03 -4.22 6.39
CA TYR A 139 -26.92 -4.33 5.44
C TYR A 139 -25.66 -4.92 6.08
N ALA A 140 -25.32 -4.49 7.29
CA ALA A 140 -24.15 -5.00 7.98
C ALA A 140 -24.29 -6.46 8.41
N ALA A 141 -25.51 -6.93 8.69
CA ALA A 141 -25.77 -8.32 9.06
C ALA A 141 -25.36 -9.31 7.96
N PHE A 142 -25.46 -8.95 6.69
CA PHE A 142 -24.99 -9.79 5.58
C PHE A 142 -23.46 -9.97 5.55
N ASP A 143 -22.70 -9.11 6.21
CA ASP A 143 -21.25 -9.30 6.36
C ASP A 143 -20.90 -10.61 7.07
N LEU A 144 -21.72 -11.06 8.00
CA LEU A 144 -21.55 -12.32 8.74
C LEU A 144 -21.60 -13.56 7.84
N PHE A 145 -22.34 -13.50 6.73
CA PHE A 145 -22.47 -14.59 5.77
C PHE A 145 -21.34 -14.64 4.73
N LEU A 146 -20.46 -13.64 4.70
CA LEU A 146 -19.32 -13.60 3.80
C LEU A 146 -18.04 -14.10 4.49
N GLU A 147 -17.93 -15.43 4.61
CA GLU A 147 -16.66 -16.03 5.04
C GLU A 147 -15.56 -15.78 3.99
N LEU A 148 -14.47 -15.19 4.45
CA LEU A 148 -13.30 -15.03 3.61
C LEU A 148 -12.56 -16.39 3.54
N PRO A 149 -12.19 -16.86 2.34
CA PRO A 149 -11.31 -18.01 2.22
C PRO A 149 -10.08 -17.79 3.09
N ARG A 150 -9.70 -18.78 3.88
CA ARG A 150 -8.44 -18.72 4.61
C ARG A 150 -7.34 -18.41 3.58
N ALA A 151 -6.54 -17.39 3.84
CA ALA A 151 -5.35 -17.19 3.03
C ALA A 151 -4.55 -18.49 3.11
N VAL A 152 -4.45 -19.18 1.99
CA VAL A 152 -3.48 -20.27 1.89
C VAL A 152 -2.13 -19.58 2.06
N LYS A 153 -1.55 -19.67 3.26
CA LYS A 153 -0.15 -19.33 3.45
C LYS A 153 0.60 -20.30 2.54
N GLN A 154 0.83 -19.87 1.30
CA GLN A 154 1.81 -20.56 0.47
C GLN A 154 3.04 -20.64 1.35
N ARG A 155 3.45 -21.85 1.69
CA ARG A 155 4.76 -22.07 2.28
C ARG A 155 5.72 -21.50 1.25
N LYS A 156 6.18 -20.27 1.49
CA LYS A 156 7.23 -19.70 0.67
C LYS A 156 8.39 -20.65 0.83
N HIS A 157 8.72 -21.39 -0.22
CA HIS A 157 9.97 -22.11 -0.26
C HIS A 157 11.06 -21.08 -0.01
N VAL A 158 11.84 -21.26 1.04
CA VAL A 158 12.93 -20.34 1.43
C VAL A 158 13.89 -20.11 0.24
N THR A 159 13.96 -21.09 -0.65
CA THR A 159 14.84 -21.09 -1.83
C THR A 159 14.22 -20.52 -3.10
N SER A 160 12.98 -20.03 -3.08
CA SER A 160 12.24 -19.79 -4.33
C SER A 160 12.80 -18.64 -5.19
N ARG A 161 13.64 -17.75 -4.66
CA ARG A 161 14.20 -16.65 -5.45
C ARG A 161 15.41 -16.04 -4.77
N ILE A 162 16.57 -16.58 -5.07
CA ILE A 162 17.87 -16.07 -4.65
C ILE A 162 18.40 -15.20 -5.80
N VAL A 163 18.81 -13.98 -5.48
CA VAL A 163 19.40 -13.04 -6.43
C VAL A 163 20.79 -12.69 -5.94
N THR A 164 21.78 -13.04 -6.72
CA THR A 164 23.20 -12.88 -6.37
C THR A 164 23.82 -11.67 -7.09
N GLN A 165 25.05 -11.35 -6.73
CA GLN A 165 25.83 -10.34 -7.43
C GLN A 165 26.02 -10.71 -8.91
N ASP A 166 26.30 -11.99 -9.18
CA ASP A 166 26.46 -12.48 -10.58
C ASP A 166 25.19 -12.25 -11.41
N ASP A 167 24.00 -12.36 -10.81
CA ASP A 167 22.75 -12.09 -11.52
C ASP A 167 22.66 -10.61 -11.95
N ILE A 168 23.05 -9.69 -11.09
CA ILE A 168 23.05 -8.25 -11.40
C ILE A 168 24.13 -7.90 -12.41
N GLU A 169 25.34 -8.46 -12.25
CA GLU A 169 26.44 -8.29 -13.22
C GLU A 169 26.08 -8.87 -14.60
N ASN A 170 25.36 -10.00 -14.65
CA ASN A 170 24.82 -10.51 -15.90
C ASN A 170 23.81 -9.55 -16.57
N VAL A 171 22.97 -8.87 -15.80
CA VAL A 171 22.06 -7.84 -16.34
C VAL A 171 22.88 -6.71 -16.95
N LEU A 172 23.92 -6.19 -16.25
CA LEU A 172 24.79 -5.13 -16.73
C LEU A 172 25.53 -5.55 -18.00
N LEU A 173 26.12 -6.74 -18.02
CA LEU A 173 26.80 -7.30 -19.20
C LEU A 173 25.86 -7.42 -20.40
N MET A 174 24.62 -7.87 -20.19
CA MET A 174 23.62 -7.98 -21.27
C MET A 174 23.15 -6.63 -21.79
N LEU A 175 23.12 -5.60 -20.92
CA LEU A 175 22.88 -4.21 -21.36
C LEU A 175 24.00 -3.73 -22.28
N GLU A 176 25.26 -3.95 -21.92
CA GLU A 176 26.40 -3.59 -22.75
C GLU A 176 26.40 -4.29 -24.09
N LYS A 177 26.14 -5.62 -24.09
CA LYS A 177 26.02 -6.39 -25.34
C LYS A 177 24.85 -5.89 -26.21
N SER A 178 23.74 -5.51 -25.60
CA SER A 178 22.59 -4.98 -26.34
C SER A 178 22.88 -3.62 -26.96
N TYR A 179 23.60 -2.76 -26.24
CA TYR A 179 24.07 -1.46 -26.75
C TYR A 179 25.12 -1.65 -27.87
N ALA A 180 26.17 -2.44 -27.65
CA ALA A 180 27.21 -2.69 -28.63
C ALA A 180 26.68 -3.33 -29.92
N SER A 181 25.60 -4.12 -29.86
CA SER A 181 24.94 -4.71 -31.03
C SER A 181 23.91 -3.77 -31.70
N GLY A 182 23.72 -2.54 -31.21
CA GLY A 182 22.74 -1.59 -31.74
C GLY A 182 21.27 -1.94 -31.44
N ARG A 183 21.01 -2.89 -30.53
CA ARG A 183 19.65 -3.25 -30.09
C ARG A 183 19.05 -2.27 -29.07
N LEU A 184 19.92 -1.51 -28.41
CA LEU A 184 19.57 -0.39 -27.54
C LEU A 184 20.29 0.84 -28.06
N ASP A 185 19.60 1.96 -28.13
CA ASP A 185 20.25 3.27 -28.28
C ASP A 185 20.91 3.69 -26.97
N GLU A 186 21.75 4.72 -27.06
CA GLU A 186 22.53 5.22 -25.93
C GLU A 186 21.65 5.68 -24.75
N SER A 187 20.58 6.41 -25.03
CA SER A 187 19.68 6.92 -24.02
C SER A 187 19.02 5.80 -23.22
N HIS A 188 18.49 4.79 -23.92
CA HIS A 188 17.90 3.62 -23.26
C HIS A 188 18.95 2.78 -22.51
N TYR A 189 20.16 2.64 -23.06
CA TYR A 189 21.24 1.93 -22.38
C TYR A 189 21.63 2.62 -21.07
N LEU A 190 21.89 3.94 -21.10
CA LEU A 190 22.25 4.73 -19.92
C LEU A 190 21.14 4.67 -18.87
N ASN A 191 19.89 4.83 -19.29
CA ASN A 191 18.75 4.76 -18.38
C ASN A 191 18.63 3.37 -17.72
N CYS A 192 18.72 2.29 -18.46
CA CYS A 192 18.63 0.92 -17.95
C CYS A 192 19.80 0.58 -17.02
N LYS A 193 21.03 1.02 -17.36
CA LYS A 193 22.23 0.84 -16.52
C LYS A 193 22.10 1.57 -15.20
N ALA A 194 21.76 2.85 -15.23
CA ALA A 194 21.56 3.66 -14.02
C ALA A 194 20.43 3.10 -13.15
N LEU A 195 19.31 2.65 -13.73
CA LEU A 195 18.20 2.03 -13.01
C LEU A 195 18.60 0.72 -12.34
N THR A 196 19.39 -0.11 -13.05
CA THR A 196 19.88 -1.39 -12.50
C THR A 196 20.74 -1.15 -11.27
N LEU A 197 21.75 -0.27 -11.39
CA LEU A 197 22.64 0.08 -10.28
C LEU A 197 21.87 0.74 -9.13
N PHE A 198 21.01 1.72 -9.43
CA PHE A 198 20.19 2.38 -8.42
C PHE A 198 19.31 1.38 -7.66
N GLY A 199 18.59 0.51 -8.38
CA GLY A 199 17.73 -0.51 -7.78
C GLY A 199 18.49 -1.51 -6.92
N ALA A 200 19.66 -1.97 -7.40
CA ALA A 200 20.51 -2.93 -6.71
C ALA A 200 21.15 -2.35 -5.44
N PHE A 201 21.69 -1.13 -5.50
CA PHE A 201 22.34 -0.51 -4.35
C PHE A 201 21.39 0.11 -3.34
N THR A 202 20.19 0.56 -3.76
CA THR A 202 19.26 1.24 -2.86
C THR A 202 18.10 0.35 -2.39
N GLY A 203 17.75 -0.66 -3.17
CA GLY A 203 16.60 -1.52 -2.87
C GLY A 203 15.26 -0.80 -2.89
N GLN A 204 15.16 0.39 -3.50
CA GLN A 204 13.92 1.14 -3.59
C GLN A 204 12.86 0.41 -4.43
N ARG A 205 11.58 0.65 -4.11
CA ARG A 205 10.48 -0.04 -4.82
C ARG A 205 10.35 0.47 -6.26
N PRO A 206 10.41 -0.41 -7.28
CA PRO A 206 10.41 0.02 -8.66
C PRO A 206 9.22 0.91 -9.04
N LEU A 207 7.99 0.46 -8.82
CA LEU A 207 6.78 1.18 -9.25
C LEU A 207 6.29 2.23 -8.26
N ALA A 208 6.63 2.09 -6.98
CA ALA A 208 6.13 3.01 -5.96
C ALA A 208 7.10 4.19 -5.72
N THR A 209 8.39 3.93 -5.77
CA THR A 209 9.43 4.93 -5.46
C THR A 209 10.23 5.30 -6.71
N ILE A 210 10.97 4.36 -7.31
CA ILE A 210 11.90 4.68 -8.42
C ILE A 210 11.17 5.40 -9.58
N ALA A 211 9.98 4.93 -9.94
CA ALA A 211 9.19 5.55 -11.02
C ALA A 211 8.69 6.97 -10.73
N ARG A 212 8.95 7.51 -9.54
CA ARG A 212 8.49 8.84 -9.12
C ARG A 212 9.61 9.81 -8.81
N LEU A 213 10.84 9.34 -8.82
CA LEU A 213 12.01 10.19 -8.57
C LEU A 213 12.25 11.12 -9.76
N THR A 214 12.60 12.36 -9.49
CA THR A 214 12.78 13.42 -10.48
C THR A 214 14.24 13.79 -10.67
N ILE A 215 14.54 14.38 -11.82
CA ILE A 215 15.87 14.88 -12.17
C ILE A 215 16.35 15.90 -11.13
N GLY A 216 15.49 16.83 -10.71
CA GLY A 216 15.84 17.84 -9.70
C GLY A 216 16.29 17.22 -8.37
N GLN A 217 15.63 16.15 -7.90
CA GLN A 217 16.05 15.44 -6.67
C GLN A 217 17.45 14.84 -6.81
N PHE A 218 17.77 14.27 -7.98
CA PHE A 218 19.10 13.70 -8.21
C PHE A 218 20.17 14.79 -8.37
N ARG A 219 19.87 15.91 -9.02
CA ARG A 219 20.80 17.05 -9.09
C ARG A 219 21.13 17.59 -7.70
N GLU A 220 20.12 17.76 -6.87
CA GLU A 220 20.31 18.15 -5.48
C GLU A 220 21.19 17.14 -4.73
N ALA A 221 20.91 15.84 -4.91
CA ALA A 221 21.65 14.78 -4.26
C ALA A 221 23.12 14.69 -4.66
N VAL A 222 23.42 14.75 -5.97
CA VAL A 222 24.82 14.58 -6.47
C VAL A 222 25.69 15.81 -6.20
N ASN A 223 25.12 16.97 -5.93
CA ASN A 223 25.82 18.17 -5.55
C ASN A 223 26.24 18.21 -4.06
N GLN A 224 25.83 17.25 -3.27
CA GLN A 224 26.19 17.15 -1.86
C GLN A 224 27.52 16.41 -1.69
N GLU A 225 28.31 16.77 -0.69
CA GLU A 225 29.54 16.06 -0.33
C GLU A 225 29.25 14.58 -0.01
N LYS A 226 28.10 14.31 0.62
CA LYS A 226 27.58 12.98 0.94
C LYS A 226 26.29 12.77 0.16
N PRO A 227 26.34 12.19 -1.05
CA PRO A 227 25.18 12.10 -1.92
C PRO A 227 24.06 11.24 -1.34
N PHE A 228 22.88 11.83 -1.12
CA PHE A 228 21.66 11.11 -0.73
C PHE A 228 20.41 11.76 -1.32
N LEU A 229 19.40 10.94 -1.59
CA LEU A 229 18.08 11.41 -1.99
C LEU A 229 17.18 11.57 -0.76
N ASN A 230 16.42 12.65 -0.74
CA ASN A 230 15.27 12.79 0.15
C ASN A 230 14.04 12.20 -0.54
N VAL A 231 13.65 10.97 -0.16
CA VAL A 231 12.45 10.34 -0.70
C VAL A 231 11.24 10.83 0.08
N LEU A 232 10.33 11.51 -0.63
CA LEU A 232 9.16 12.14 -0.04
C LEU A 232 8.06 11.10 0.28
N PRO A 233 7.15 11.38 1.24
CA PRO A 233 6.08 10.47 1.62
C PRO A 233 5.19 10.02 0.47
N GLU A 234 4.89 10.89 -0.48
CA GLU A 234 4.09 10.58 -1.66
C GLU A 234 4.81 9.65 -2.65
N GLN A 235 6.14 9.60 -2.58
CA GLN A 235 6.98 8.73 -3.41
C GLN A 235 7.20 7.34 -2.79
N ASP A 236 6.81 7.12 -1.53
CA ASP A 236 6.91 5.82 -0.88
C ASP A 236 5.54 5.15 -0.69
N LYS A 237 5.53 3.81 -0.79
CA LYS A 237 4.30 3.01 -0.66
C LYS A 237 3.67 3.12 0.74
N ILE A 238 4.49 3.20 1.78
CA ILE A 238 4.04 3.33 3.17
C ILE A 238 3.96 4.79 3.64
N ARG A 239 4.19 5.73 2.72
CA ARG A 239 4.19 7.18 2.96
C ARG A 239 5.15 7.63 4.06
N MET A 240 6.32 7.04 4.06
CA MET A 240 7.39 7.41 4.97
C MET A 240 8.45 8.22 4.23
N GLN A 241 8.74 9.42 4.73
CA GLN A 241 9.92 10.16 4.30
C GLN A 241 11.18 9.45 4.80
N HIS A 242 12.17 9.29 3.94
CA HIS A 242 13.44 8.70 4.32
C HIS A 242 14.58 9.18 3.41
N TYR A 243 15.79 9.11 3.93
CA TYR A 243 17.01 9.42 3.16
C TYR A 243 17.55 8.15 2.53
N CYS A 244 17.86 8.25 1.24
CA CYS A 244 18.39 7.14 0.45
C CYS A 244 19.81 7.49 -0.01
N PRO A 245 20.88 7.00 0.65
CA PRO A 245 22.25 7.20 0.23
C PRO A 245 22.51 6.68 -1.17
N LEU A 246 23.33 7.38 -1.94
CA LEU A 246 23.75 6.99 -3.28
C LEU A 246 25.16 6.41 -3.24
N HIS A 247 25.31 5.20 -3.77
CA HIS A 247 26.62 4.58 -3.96
C HIS A 247 27.39 5.30 -5.09
N PRO A 248 28.74 5.40 -5.04
CA PRO A 248 29.52 6.07 -6.09
C PRO A 248 29.22 5.58 -7.50
N GLN A 249 29.10 4.25 -7.71
CA GLN A 249 28.70 3.71 -9.03
C GLN A 249 27.31 4.16 -9.50
N VAL A 250 26.41 4.43 -8.58
CA VAL A 250 25.08 4.99 -8.90
C VAL A 250 25.20 6.45 -9.31
N VAL A 251 26.01 7.22 -8.57
CA VAL A 251 26.26 8.63 -8.90
C VAL A 251 26.87 8.74 -10.31
N GLU A 252 27.91 7.96 -10.61
CA GLU A 252 28.53 7.91 -11.92
C GLU A 252 27.55 7.57 -13.04
N ALA A 253 26.73 6.54 -12.85
CA ALA A 253 25.79 6.09 -13.87
C ALA A 253 24.62 7.05 -14.09
N ILE A 254 24.29 7.89 -13.11
CA ILE A 254 23.15 8.80 -13.21
C ILE A 254 23.50 10.15 -13.82
N LEU A 255 24.75 10.59 -13.68
CA LEU A 255 25.20 11.91 -14.17
C LEU A 255 24.80 12.20 -15.62
N PRO A 256 24.97 11.27 -16.60
CA PRO A 256 24.55 11.52 -17.97
C PRO A 256 23.04 11.77 -18.14
N LEU A 257 22.22 11.22 -17.25
CA LEU A 257 20.77 11.40 -17.30
C LEU A 257 20.31 12.76 -16.75
N LEU A 258 21.19 13.48 -16.07
CA LEU A 258 20.89 14.78 -15.45
C LEU A 258 21.11 15.97 -16.39
N GLU A 259 21.54 15.74 -17.61
CA GLU A 259 21.75 16.82 -18.61
C GLU A 259 20.40 17.42 -19.08
N ASN A 260 19.28 16.69 -18.91
CA ASN A 260 17.96 17.20 -19.25
C ASN A 260 17.62 18.44 -18.39
N PRO A 261 17.21 19.58 -18.99
CA PRO A 261 16.95 20.81 -18.25
C PRO A 261 15.74 20.81 -17.33
N ARG A 262 14.86 19.79 -17.39
CA ARG A 262 13.58 19.81 -16.71
C ARG A 262 13.62 19.04 -15.38
N ASP A 263 13.78 19.76 -14.28
CA ASP A 263 13.86 19.17 -12.92
C ASP A 263 12.63 18.36 -12.51
N SER A 264 11.45 18.66 -13.04
CA SER A 264 10.21 17.94 -12.73
C SER A 264 10.07 16.62 -13.47
N GLU A 265 10.88 16.37 -14.50
CA GLU A 265 10.82 15.11 -15.25
C GLU A 265 11.37 13.95 -14.44
N ARG A 266 10.86 12.77 -14.74
CA ARG A 266 11.30 11.52 -14.10
C ARG A 266 12.64 11.09 -14.69
N VAL A 267 13.52 10.61 -13.81
CA VAL A 267 14.84 10.12 -14.25
C VAL A 267 14.74 8.78 -14.95
N PHE A 268 13.88 7.87 -14.47
CA PHE A 268 13.88 6.48 -14.90
C PHE A 268 12.66 6.09 -15.73
N GLU A 269 12.90 5.47 -16.87
CA GLU A 269 11.90 4.86 -17.73
C GLU A 269 11.66 3.39 -17.38
N GLN A 270 10.90 3.15 -16.30
CA GLN A 270 10.64 1.82 -15.76
C GLN A 270 10.02 0.84 -16.75
N LEU A 271 9.15 1.31 -17.65
CA LEU A 271 8.47 0.44 -18.62
C LEU A 271 9.43 -0.08 -19.66
N SER A 272 10.30 0.78 -20.19
CA SER A 272 11.34 0.41 -21.16
C SER A 272 12.28 -0.65 -20.59
N PHE A 273 12.72 -0.49 -19.33
CA PHE A 273 13.55 -1.50 -18.67
C PHE A 273 12.82 -2.85 -18.48
N GLN A 274 11.54 -2.82 -18.07
CA GLN A 274 10.76 -4.06 -17.92
C GLN A 274 10.56 -4.81 -19.25
N GLU A 275 10.35 -4.06 -20.33
CA GLU A 275 10.20 -4.63 -21.66
C GLU A 275 11.52 -5.23 -22.16
N TRP A 276 12.63 -4.52 -21.93
CA TRP A 276 13.95 -5.03 -22.25
C TRP A 276 14.25 -6.34 -21.49
N LEU A 277 14.03 -6.38 -20.16
CA LEU A 277 14.19 -7.61 -19.37
C LEU A 277 13.33 -8.76 -19.88
N LYS A 278 12.12 -8.49 -20.38
CA LYS A 278 11.26 -9.52 -20.97
C LYS A 278 11.80 -10.07 -22.29
N ARG A 279 12.45 -9.23 -23.11
CA ARG A 279 12.99 -9.62 -24.40
C ARG A 279 14.30 -10.38 -24.30
N THR A 280 15.14 -10.03 -23.33
CA THR A 280 16.47 -10.64 -23.15
C THR A 280 16.45 -12.00 -22.47
N ASP A 281 15.37 -12.35 -21.79
CA ASP A 281 15.14 -13.65 -21.13
C ASP A 281 16.28 -14.10 -20.19
N ILE A 282 16.83 -13.16 -19.44
CA ILE A 282 17.88 -13.44 -18.46
C ILE A 282 17.30 -14.25 -17.32
N SER A 283 17.90 -15.39 -17.02
CA SER A 283 17.49 -16.25 -15.90
C SER A 283 18.43 -16.09 -14.72
N LEU A 284 17.89 -16.18 -13.50
CA LEU A 284 18.67 -16.22 -12.26
C LEU A 284 19.55 -17.46 -12.23
N VAL A 285 20.79 -17.32 -11.77
CA VAL A 285 21.75 -18.41 -11.59
C VAL A 285 21.16 -19.49 -10.69
N HIS A 286 20.50 -19.08 -9.60
CA HIS A 286 19.85 -19.99 -8.70
C HIS A 286 18.35 -20.15 -9.01
N GLY A 287 17.98 -21.33 -9.45
CA GLY A 287 16.58 -21.72 -9.69
C GLY A 287 16.02 -21.39 -11.06
N GLY A 288 16.81 -20.81 -11.99
CA GLY A 288 16.45 -20.62 -13.39
C GLY A 288 15.24 -19.73 -13.67
N ALA A 289 14.72 -19.04 -12.64
CA ALA A 289 13.60 -18.14 -12.82
C ALA A 289 14.04 -16.89 -13.58
N ARG A 290 13.21 -16.41 -14.51
CA ARG A 290 13.47 -15.16 -15.24
C ARG A 290 13.62 -13.98 -14.30
N ILE A 291 14.66 -13.17 -14.51
CA ILE A 291 14.87 -11.94 -13.73
C ILE A 291 13.79 -10.91 -14.02
N VAL A 292 13.34 -10.20 -12.97
CA VAL A 292 12.36 -9.12 -13.08
C VAL A 292 12.83 -7.90 -12.30
N ASN A 293 12.29 -6.74 -12.62
CA ASN A 293 12.66 -5.47 -11.97
C ASN A 293 12.65 -5.51 -10.44
N GLY A 294 11.72 -6.30 -9.84
CA GLY A 294 11.65 -6.48 -8.40
C GLY A 294 12.86 -7.21 -7.78
N ASP A 295 13.65 -7.91 -8.59
CA ASP A 295 14.81 -8.66 -8.13
C ASP A 295 15.99 -7.75 -7.76
N LEU A 296 16.08 -6.54 -8.33
CA LEU A 296 17.05 -5.55 -7.92
C LEU A 296 16.92 -5.23 -6.41
N ARG A 297 15.68 -5.02 -5.95
CA ARG A 297 15.42 -4.83 -4.52
C ARG A 297 15.68 -6.11 -3.70
N LYS A 298 15.38 -7.27 -4.29
CA LYS A 298 15.65 -8.56 -3.66
C LYS A 298 17.15 -8.78 -3.44
N PHE A 299 17.96 -8.44 -4.44
CA PHE A 299 19.42 -8.43 -4.32
C PHE A 299 19.86 -7.54 -3.15
N CYS A 300 19.41 -6.28 -3.12
CA CYS A 300 19.75 -5.36 -2.03
C CYS A 300 19.40 -5.94 -0.66
N GLU A 301 18.22 -6.56 -0.51
CA GLU A 301 17.78 -7.18 0.74
C GLU A 301 18.68 -8.34 1.15
N GLN A 302 19.04 -9.22 0.22
CA GLN A 302 19.89 -10.40 0.47
C GLN A 302 21.35 -10.02 0.65
N GLN A 303 21.86 -9.07 -0.13
CA GLN A 303 23.23 -8.57 0.05
C GLN A 303 23.40 -7.89 1.41
N ALA A 304 22.40 -7.16 1.88
CA ALA A 304 22.41 -6.59 3.23
C ALA A 304 22.55 -7.66 4.34
N ASP A 305 21.96 -8.85 4.12
CA ASP A 305 22.13 -9.97 5.06
C ASP A 305 23.54 -10.57 4.98
N ILE A 306 24.09 -10.71 3.76
CA ILE A 306 25.45 -11.24 3.54
C ILE A 306 26.50 -10.35 4.21
N ILE A 307 26.37 -9.02 4.09
CA ILE A 307 27.30 -8.06 4.70
C ILE A 307 26.98 -7.80 6.19
N GLN A 308 26.03 -8.55 6.75
CA GLN A 308 25.60 -8.43 8.14
C GLN A 308 25.20 -7.00 8.53
N TRP A 309 24.53 -6.30 7.61
CA TRP A 309 24.06 -4.95 7.88
C TRP A 309 22.96 -4.96 8.95
N ASP A 310 23.06 -4.05 9.92
CA ASP A 310 22.11 -3.97 11.02
C ASP A 310 20.65 -3.95 10.55
N GLN A 311 19.81 -4.77 11.20
CA GLN A 311 18.41 -4.95 10.81
C GLN A 311 17.60 -3.64 10.89
N SER A 312 17.93 -2.74 11.82
CA SER A 312 17.25 -1.45 11.95
C SER A 312 17.55 -0.55 10.76
N ASN A 313 18.81 -0.47 10.34
CA ASN A 313 19.25 0.29 9.17
C ASN A 313 18.70 -0.30 7.87
N LYS A 314 18.71 -1.64 7.75
CA LYS A 314 18.08 -2.36 6.62
C LYS A 314 16.58 -2.05 6.54
N ASN A 315 15.86 -2.12 7.67
CA ASN A 315 14.45 -1.82 7.73
C ASN A 315 14.15 -0.35 7.36
N TYR A 316 14.97 0.57 7.83
CA TYR A 316 14.85 1.99 7.48
C TYR A 316 15.01 2.21 5.97
N LYS A 317 16.09 1.74 5.37
CA LYS A 317 16.38 1.89 3.94
C LYS A 317 15.32 1.23 3.05
N LEU A 318 14.90 0.03 3.41
CA LEU A 318 13.90 -0.72 2.66
C LEU A 318 12.46 -0.32 3.02
N THR A 319 12.26 0.59 3.96
CA THR A 319 10.94 0.97 4.50
C THR A 319 10.12 -0.26 4.89
N HIS A 320 10.77 -1.23 5.58
CA HIS A 320 10.16 -2.44 6.11
C HIS A 320 9.90 -2.28 7.61
N GLY A 321 8.64 -2.48 8.04
CA GLY A 321 8.33 -2.63 9.46
C GLY A 321 8.55 -1.38 10.34
N VAL A 322 8.72 -0.20 9.76
CA VAL A 322 8.99 1.07 10.44
C VAL A 322 7.71 1.66 11.06
N SER A 323 6.86 0.79 11.61
CA SER A 323 5.56 1.20 12.15
C SER A 323 5.57 1.50 13.65
N GLY A 324 6.70 1.33 14.32
CA GLY A 324 6.85 1.57 15.75
C GLY A 324 6.80 3.07 16.11
N VAL A 325 6.38 3.36 17.35
CA VAL A 325 6.34 4.71 17.92
C VAL A 325 7.72 5.38 17.83
N ASP A 326 8.80 4.60 18.09
CA ASP A 326 10.18 5.08 18.05
C ASP A 326 10.58 5.70 16.71
N TRP A 327 10.20 5.06 15.60
CA TRP A 327 10.52 5.56 14.27
C TRP A 327 9.68 6.78 13.88
N ARG A 328 8.46 6.87 14.37
CA ARG A 328 7.55 7.97 14.04
C ARG A 328 7.88 9.26 14.78
N PHE A 329 8.39 9.16 16.01
CA PHE A 329 8.50 10.30 16.90
C PHE A 329 9.90 10.56 17.45
N TYR A 330 10.79 9.57 17.51
CA TYR A 330 12.07 9.69 18.19
C TYR A 330 13.31 9.42 17.32
N LYS A 331 13.16 8.73 16.18
CA LYS A 331 14.28 8.40 15.29
C LYS A 331 14.19 9.23 14.01
N HIS A 332 14.77 10.42 14.03
CA HIS A 332 15.02 11.22 12.84
C HIS A 332 16.53 11.22 12.58
N PRO A 333 17.07 10.24 11.85
CA PRO A 333 18.50 10.19 11.60
C PRO A 333 18.92 11.38 10.75
N LEU A 334 20.06 11.97 11.07
CA LEU A 334 20.71 12.96 10.23
C LEU A 334 21.11 12.30 8.90
N PRO A 335 20.86 12.94 7.76
CA PRO A 335 21.13 12.35 6.45
C PRO A 335 22.58 11.96 6.25
N GLU A 336 23.53 12.78 6.74
CA GLU A 336 24.96 12.51 6.68
C GLU A 336 25.35 11.26 7.49
N HIS A 337 24.71 11.06 8.62
CA HIS A 337 24.92 9.86 9.45
C HIS A 337 24.38 8.60 8.78
N VAL A 338 23.23 8.70 8.11
CA VAL A 338 22.68 7.60 7.29
C VAL A 338 23.63 7.25 6.15
N TYR A 339 24.23 8.25 5.50
CA TYR A 339 25.22 8.05 4.45
C TYR A 339 26.47 7.36 4.98
N ASP A 340 27.04 7.81 6.09
CA ASP A 340 28.26 7.24 6.68
C ASP A 340 28.06 5.77 7.07
N ILE A 341 26.94 5.46 7.71
CA ILE A 341 26.59 4.06 8.03
C ILE A 341 26.45 3.25 6.75
N TYR A 342 25.78 3.79 5.75
CA TYR A 342 25.63 3.10 4.48
C TYR A 342 26.96 2.80 3.84
N MET A 343 27.83 3.78 3.71
CA MET A 343 29.15 3.64 3.07
C MET A 343 30.06 2.68 3.82
N LYS A 344 29.97 2.63 5.14
CA LYS A 344 30.72 1.64 5.97
C LYS A 344 30.47 0.20 5.53
N TYR A 345 29.24 -0.14 5.11
CA TYR A 345 28.87 -1.52 4.74
C TYR A 345 28.84 -1.75 3.24
N TRP A 346 28.40 -0.74 2.49
CA TRP A 346 28.15 -0.87 1.05
C TRP A 346 29.30 -0.31 0.20
N GLY A 347 30.14 0.57 0.74
CA GLY A 347 31.17 1.27 -0.03
C GLY A 347 32.24 0.38 -0.66
N ALA A 348 32.45 -0.84 -0.13
CA ALA A 348 33.38 -1.81 -0.68
C ALA A 348 32.77 -2.72 -1.76
N ILE A 349 31.44 -2.67 -1.94
CA ILE A 349 30.76 -3.51 -2.92
C ILE A 349 30.89 -2.86 -4.29
N THR A 350 31.36 -3.62 -5.27
CA THR A 350 31.46 -3.17 -6.65
C THR A 350 30.76 -4.16 -7.55
N LEU A 351 29.85 -3.66 -8.40
CA LEU A 351 29.22 -4.41 -9.48
C LEU A 351 30.00 -4.18 -10.77
N LYS A 352 30.42 -5.25 -11.41
CA LYS A 352 31.14 -5.19 -12.70
C LYS A 352 30.11 -4.96 -13.82
N SER A 353 30.38 -3.98 -14.65
CA SER A 353 29.64 -3.69 -15.88
C SER A 353 30.47 -4.08 -17.07
#